data_bbd61cad17cb2e9e8663b38fac0a2fab
#
_entry.id   bbd61cad17cb2e9e8663b38fac0a2fab
#
_cell.length_a   1.000
_cell.length_b   1.000
_cell.length_c   1.000
_cell.angle_alpha   90.00
_cell.angle_beta   90.00
_cell.angle_gamma   90.00
#
_symmetry.space_group_name_H-M   'P 1'
#
loop_
_entity.id
_entity.type
_entity.pdbx_description
1 polymer ?
#
loop_
_entity_poly.entity_id
_entity_poly.type
_entity_poly.pdbx_seq_one_letter_code
_entity_poly.pdbx_strand_id
1 'polypeptide(L)'
;MIIDSLQNAPKYYGLHPNFQKAFEYVNQTDIANLEEGAFEISEGLKLIVIQGEGNTREESIKGFECHDKNIDIQILIQGPETYAWKPREKCVNPNGTYNDERDVRFFHDKPDMFFELQEKQFAILFPEDVHAAMIGEGFLKKLVFKVRI
;
A
#
# COMPACT_ATOMS: atom_id res chain seq x y z
N MET A 1 5.86 -8.09 5.33
CA MET A 1 5.17 -6.82 5.70
C MET A 1 5.90 -6.14 6.86
N ILE A 2 6.00 -4.80 6.82
CA ILE A 2 6.54 -3.95 7.89
C ILE A 2 5.50 -2.87 8.19
N ILE A 3 5.28 -2.55 9.45
CA ILE A 3 4.41 -1.46 9.91
C ILE A 3 5.20 -0.63 10.90
N ASP A 4 5.30 0.70 10.70
CA ASP A 4 5.99 1.59 11.63
C ASP A 4 5.49 3.05 11.46
N SER A 5 6.00 3.93 12.31
CA SER A 5 5.77 5.37 12.24
C SER A 5 6.76 6.04 11.26
N LEU A 6 6.33 7.09 10.56
CA LEU A 6 7.17 7.83 9.60
C LEU A 6 8.50 8.33 10.20
N GLN A 7 8.53 8.68 11.49
CA GLN A 7 9.77 9.06 12.16
C GLN A 7 10.83 7.96 12.19
N ASN A 8 10.43 6.70 12.05
CA ASN A 8 11.29 5.52 12.02
C ASN A 8 11.71 5.11 10.59
N ALA A 9 11.19 5.76 9.55
CA ALA A 9 11.47 5.43 8.15
C ALA A 9 12.97 5.27 7.82
N PRO A 10 13.90 6.07 8.39
CA PRO A 10 15.33 5.91 8.12
C PRO A 10 15.90 4.52 8.42
N LYS A 11 15.28 3.76 9.33
CA LYS A 11 15.70 2.39 9.65
C LYS A 11 15.55 1.43 8.46
N TYR A 12 14.69 1.77 7.50
CA TYR A 12 14.31 0.91 6.37
C TYR A 12 14.94 1.32 5.04
N TYR A 13 15.71 2.43 5.00
CA TYR A 13 16.33 2.95 3.76
C TYR A 13 17.24 1.91 3.08
N GLY A 14 17.91 1.08 3.88
CA GLY A 14 18.81 0.04 3.36
C GLY A 14 18.13 -1.17 2.72
N LEU A 15 16.79 -1.30 2.80
CA LEU A 15 16.08 -2.45 2.24
C LEU A 15 15.94 -2.39 0.72
N HIS A 16 15.89 -1.20 0.13
CA HIS A 16 15.83 -1.00 -1.31
C HIS A 16 16.36 0.39 -1.71
N PRO A 17 17.08 0.55 -2.85
CA PRO A 17 17.67 1.85 -3.25
C PRO A 17 16.67 3.00 -3.36
N ASN A 18 15.41 2.73 -3.69
CA ASN A 18 14.37 3.75 -3.83
C ASN A 18 13.58 4.03 -2.54
N PHE A 19 13.81 3.29 -1.43
CA PHE A 19 13.07 3.54 -0.18
C PHE A 19 13.40 4.91 0.41
N GLN A 20 14.68 5.25 0.47
CA GLN A 20 15.09 6.57 0.94
C GLN A 20 14.41 7.69 0.14
N LYS A 21 14.41 7.60 -1.19
CA LYS A 21 13.78 8.60 -2.07
C LYS A 21 12.28 8.73 -1.80
N ALA A 22 11.56 7.61 -1.62
CA ALA A 22 10.13 7.62 -1.32
C ALA A 22 9.83 8.37 -0.02
N PHE A 23 10.54 8.08 1.05
CA PHE A 23 10.34 8.73 2.34
C PHE A 23 10.85 10.19 2.37
N GLU A 24 11.94 10.49 1.68
CA GLU A 24 12.42 11.87 1.52
C GLU A 24 11.42 12.73 0.74
N TYR A 25 10.76 12.18 -0.29
CA TYR A 25 9.69 12.86 -1.01
C TYR A 25 8.56 13.29 -0.06
N VAL A 26 8.15 12.41 0.85
CA VAL A 26 7.12 12.72 1.87
C VAL A 26 7.53 13.88 2.76
N ASN A 27 8.80 13.93 3.17
CA ASN A 27 9.31 14.98 4.06
C ASN A 27 9.50 16.33 3.35
N GLN A 28 9.67 16.34 2.04
CA GLN A 28 9.99 17.54 1.25
C GLN A 28 8.76 18.11 0.52
N THR A 29 7.62 17.40 0.55
CA THR A 29 6.42 17.76 -0.21
C THR A 29 5.27 18.10 0.74
N ASP A 30 4.44 19.05 0.35
CA ASP A 30 3.17 19.31 1.04
C ASP A 30 2.14 18.21 0.70
N ILE A 31 2.33 17.05 1.33
CA ILE A 31 1.55 15.83 1.05
C ILE A 31 0.06 15.97 1.37
N ALA A 32 -0.31 16.90 2.26
CA ALA A 32 -1.72 17.14 2.59
C ALA A 32 -2.50 17.71 1.40
N ASN A 33 -1.83 18.53 0.59
CA ASN A 33 -2.42 19.22 -0.56
C ASN A 33 -2.16 18.53 -1.91
N LEU A 34 -1.53 17.35 -1.93
CA LEU A 34 -1.40 16.58 -3.17
C LEU A 34 -2.79 16.18 -3.70
N GLU A 35 -3.01 16.42 -4.99
CA GLU A 35 -4.22 15.97 -5.67
C GLU A 35 -4.17 14.46 -5.95
N GLU A 36 -5.34 13.84 -6.06
CA GLU A 36 -5.48 12.45 -6.50
C GLU A 36 -4.86 12.25 -7.87
N GLY A 37 -4.10 11.16 -8.03
CA GLY A 37 -3.44 10.86 -9.29
C GLY A 37 -2.23 9.97 -9.14
N ALA A 38 -1.54 9.77 -10.28
CA ALA A 38 -0.33 8.96 -10.36
C ALA A 38 0.83 9.80 -10.92
N PHE A 39 1.96 9.76 -10.23
CA PHE A 39 3.13 10.61 -10.51
C PHE A 39 4.38 9.75 -10.60
N GLU A 40 5.16 9.91 -11.65
CA GLU A 40 6.49 9.31 -11.74
C GLU A 40 7.47 10.17 -10.92
N ILE A 41 8.08 9.58 -9.91
CA ILE A 41 9.01 10.30 -9.01
C ILE A 41 10.45 10.17 -9.51
N SER A 42 10.83 8.95 -9.88
CA SER A 42 12.11 8.63 -10.51
C SER A 42 12.03 7.26 -11.15
N GLU A 43 13.07 6.83 -11.86
CA GLU A 43 13.13 5.50 -12.43
C GLU A 43 12.84 4.42 -11.36
N GLY A 44 11.83 3.61 -11.61
CA GLY A 44 11.38 2.54 -10.72
C GLY A 44 10.71 3.02 -9.41
N LEU A 45 10.29 4.29 -9.33
CA LEU A 45 9.55 4.82 -8.20
C LEU A 45 8.38 5.68 -8.67
N LYS A 46 7.16 5.19 -8.47
CA LYS A 46 5.92 5.86 -8.79
C LYS A 46 5.12 6.13 -7.52
N LEU A 47 4.50 7.30 -7.42
CA LEU A 47 3.55 7.67 -6.38
C LEU A 47 2.13 7.61 -6.93
N ILE A 48 1.22 7.02 -6.16
CA ILE A 48 -0.22 7.10 -6.37
C ILE A 48 -0.84 7.76 -5.15
N VAL A 49 -1.55 8.85 -5.35
CA VAL A 49 -2.34 9.53 -4.31
C VAL A 49 -3.77 9.01 -4.41
N ILE A 50 -4.26 8.40 -3.34
CA ILE A 50 -5.61 7.85 -3.24
C ILE A 50 -6.36 8.60 -2.16
N GLN A 51 -7.58 9.03 -2.47
CA GLN A 51 -8.47 9.66 -1.50
C GLN A 51 -9.93 9.31 -1.81
N GLY A 52 -10.77 9.28 -0.77
CA GLY A 52 -12.20 9.00 -0.90
C GLY A 52 -12.79 8.42 0.37
N GLU A 53 -14.07 8.10 0.30
CA GLU A 53 -14.76 7.39 1.39
C GLU A 53 -14.19 5.99 1.56
N GLY A 54 -14.02 5.58 2.81
CA GLY A 54 -13.63 4.21 3.13
C GLY A 54 -14.71 3.20 2.77
N ASN A 55 -14.30 1.97 2.55
CA ASN A 55 -15.17 0.85 2.20
C ASN A 55 -15.46 -0.05 3.40
N THR A 56 -16.52 -0.86 3.30
CA THR A 56 -16.72 -1.97 4.21
C THR A 56 -15.65 -3.04 4.02
N ARG A 57 -15.46 -3.91 5.02
CA ARG A 57 -14.54 -5.05 4.89
C ARG A 57 -14.89 -5.96 3.74
N GLU A 58 -16.19 -6.25 3.56
CA GLU A 58 -16.71 -7.11 2.49
C GLU A 58 -16.40 -6.55 1.10
N GLU A 59 -16.49 -5.24 0.93
CA GLU A 59 -16.18 -4.58 -0.35
C GLU A 59 -14.70 -4.58 -0.63
N SER A 60 -13.88 -4.18 0.33
CA SER A 60 -12.43 -4.11 0.15
C SER A 60 -11.80 -5.48 -0.14
N ILE A 61 -12.27 -6.55 0.53
CA ILE A 61 -11.75 -7.91 0.31
C ILE A 61 -12.03 -8.43 -1.11
N LYS A 62 -12.97 -7.88 -1.85
CA LYS A 62 -13.15 -8.21 -3.29
C LYS A 62 -11.92 -7.84 -4.13
N GLY A 63 -11.14 -6.87 -3.66
CA GLY A 63 -9.85 -6.46 -4.21
C GLY A 63 -8.63 -6.99 -3.41
N PHE A 64 -8.71 -8.21 -2.86
CA PHE A 64 -7.60 -8.81 -2.11
C PHE A 64 -6.48 -9.21 -3.06
N GLU A 65 -5.37 -8.46 -3.04
CA GLU A 65 -4.37 -8.44 -4.11
C GLU A 65 -2.92 -8.50 -3.62
N CYS A 66 -2.02 -8.87 -4.51
CA CYS A 66 -0.58 -8.66 -4.38
C CYS A 66 0.06 -8.32 -5.73
N HIS A 67 1.33 -7.93 -5.68
CA HIS A 67 2.11 -7.51 -6.83
C HIS A 67 3.28 -8.48 -7.05
N ASP A 68 3.76 -8.62 -8.28
CA ASP A 68 4.91 -9.48 -8.61
C ASP A 68 6.19 -8.67 -8.83
N LYS A 69 6.06 -7.40 -9.25
CA LYS A 69 7.15 -6.55 -9.73
C LYS A 69 7.40 -5.31 -8.88
N ASN A 70 6.54 -5.04 -7.90
CA ASN A 70 6.62 -3.85 -7.06
C ASN A 70 6.46 -4.21 -5.57
N ILE A 71 7.14 -3.43 -4.75
CA ILE A 71 6.87 -3.31 -3.32
C ILE A 71 5.99 -2.07 -3.14
N ASP A 72 4.94 -2.16 -2.32
CA ASP A 72 4.13 -1.02 -1.94
C ASP A 72 4.63 -0.41 -0.63
N ILE A 73 4.88 0.91 -0.62
CA ILE A 73 4.97 1.67 0.62
C ILE A 73 3.70 2.50 0.71
N GLN A 74 2.81 2.14 1.63
CA GLN A 74 1.53 2.82 1.83
C GLN A 74 1.59 3.67 3.08
N ILE A 75 1.34 4.98 2.96
CA ILE A 75 1.47 5.98 4.02
C ILE A 75 0.13 6.65 4.24
N LEU A 76 -0.40 6.56 5.45
CA LEU A 76 -1.68 7.18 5.78
C LEU A 76 -1.50 8.67 6.09
N ILE A 77 -2.25 9.50 5.38
CA ILE A 77 -2.28 10.96 5.54
C ILE A 77 -3.49 11.40 6.36
N GLN A 78 -4.65 10.80 6.09
CA GLN A 78 -5.89 11.05 6.83
C GLN A 78 -6.67 9.74 6.97
N GLY A 79 -7.11 9.42 8.18
CA GLY A 79 -7.78 8.18 8.50
C GLY A 79 -8.30 8.12 9.93
N PRO A 80 -8.55 6.94 10.52
CA PRO A 80 -7.77 5.69 10.37
C PRO A 80 -8.17 4.80 9.20
N GLU A 81 -7.23 3.96 8.74
CA GLU A 81 -7.44 2.99 7.67
C GLU A 81 -7.10 1.57 8.14
N THR A 82 -8.01 0.63 7.94
CA THR A 82 -7.78 -0.79 8.19
C THR A 82 -7.34 -1.50 6.92
N TYR A 83 -6.43 -2.44 7.07
CA TYR A 83 -5.95 -3.34 6.04
C TYR A 83 -6.33 -4.79 6.37
N ALA A 84 -6.69 -5.56 5.36
CA ALA A 84 -6.74 -7.00 5.43
C ALA A 84 -5.42 -7.57 4.91
N TRP A 85 -4.92 -8.67 5.50
CA TRP A 85 -3.64 -9.27 5.11
C TRP A 85 -3.64 -10.80 5.24
N LYS A 86 -2.85 -11.45 4.35
CA LYS A 86 -2.55 -12.89 4.37
C LYS A 86 -1.22 -13.13 3.65
N PRO A 87 -0.36 -14.06 4.14
CA PRO A 87 0.83 -14.42 3.38
C PRO A 87 0.44 -15.16 2.10
N ARG A 88 1.07 -14.79 0.99
CA ARG A 88 0.76 -15.29 -0.36
C ARG A 88 0.87 -16.81 -0.48
N GLU A 89 1.84 -17.42 0.17
CA GLU A 89 2.02 -18.88 0.15
C GLU A 89 0.85 -19.66 0.76
N LYS A 90 -0.02 -18.98 1.51
CA LYS A 90 -1.26 -19.57 2.06
C LYS A 90 -2.50 -19.26 1.22
N CYS A 91 -2.38 -18.47 0.16
CA CYS A 91 -3.50 -18.18 -0.72
C CYS A 91 -3.64 -19.32 -1.76
N VAL A 92 -4.83 -19.93 -1.80
CA VAL A 92 -5.12 -21.11 -2.62
C VAL A 92 -6.26 -20.90 -3.62
N ASN A 93 -6.96 -19.77 -3.53
CA ASN A 93 -8.11 -19.43 -4.37
C ASN A 93 -7.84 -18.20 -5.24
N PRO A 94 -7.07 -18.32 -6.34
CA PRO A 94 -6.81 -17.19 -7.22
C PRO A 94 -8.11 -16.70 -7.88
N ASN A 95 -8.25 -15.37 -7.98
CA ASN A 95 -9.34 -14.70 -8.69
C ASN A 95 -8.83 -14.20 -10.05
N GLY A 96 -8.91 -15.06 -11.05
CA GLY A 96 -8.39 -14.78 -12.38
C GLY A 96 -6.88 -15.02 -12.51
N THR A 97 -6.31 -14.52 -13.61
CA THR A 97 -4.88 -14.61 -13.92
C THR A 97 -4.16 -13.32 -13.52
N TYR A 98 -2.85 -13.41 -13.34
CA TYR A 98 -2.01 -12.23 -13.14
C TYR A 98 -2.15 -11.25 -14.31
N ASN A 99 -2.39 -9.98 -13.99
CA ASN A 99 -2.40 -8.89 -14.95
C ASN A 99 -1.02 -8.22 -14.98
N ASP A 100 -0.24 -8.48 -16.02
CA ASP A 100 1.14 -8.02 -16.15
C ASP A 100 1.25 -6.50 -16.33
N GLU A 101 0.28 -5.88 -17.00
CA GLU A 101 0.25 -4.43 -17.26
C GLU A 101 0.02 -3.63 -15.98
N ARG A 102 -0.89 -4.10 -15.14
CA ARG A 102 -1.23 -3.49 -13.86
C ARG A 102 -0.38 -3.99 -12.69
N ASP A 103 0.42 -5.04 -12.93
CA ASP A 103 1.17 -5.76 -11.90
C ASP A 103 0.29 -6.17 -10.72
N VAL A 104 -0.79 -6.88 -10.98
CA VAL A 104 -1.73 -7.27 -9.94
C VAL A 104 -2.22 -8.71 -10.10
N ARG A 105 -2.33 -9.38 -8.97
CA ARG A 105 -2.90 -10.72 -8.80
C ARG A 105 -3.94 -10.67 -7.69
N PHE A 106 -5.15 -11.14 -7.96
CA PHE A 106 -6.25 -11.18 -7.00
C PHE A 106 -6.50 -12.57 -6.43
N PHE A 107 -7.10 -12.60 -5.24
CA PHE A 107 -7.47 -13.82 -4.53
C PHE A 107 -8.87 -13.73 -3.92
N HIS A 108 -9.56 -14.88 -3.82
CA HIS A 108 -10.82 -15.04 -3.08
C HIS A 108 -10.61 -15.57 -1.66
N ASP A 109 -9.38 -15.72 -1.23
CA ASP A 109 -9.03 -16.20 0.10
C ASP A 109 -9.52 -15.22 1.17
N LYS A 110 -9.84 -15.77 2.36
CA LYS A 110 -10.12 -14.92 3.53
C LYS A 110 -8.82 -14.43 4.14
N PRO A 111 -8.76 -13.17 4.57
CA PRO A 111 -7.61 -12.65 5.31
C PRO A 111 -7.32 -13.44 6.58
N ASP A 112 -6.05 -13.56 6.95
CA ASP A 112 -5.63 -14.15 8.22
C ASP A 112 -5.69 -13.12 9.36
N MET A 113 -5.50 -11.82 9.04
CA MET A 113 -5.56 -10.74 10.01
C MET A 113 -6.01 -9.42 9.40
N PHE A 114 -6.42 -8.53 10.30
CA PHE A 114 -6.64 -7.12 10.01
C PHE A 114 -5.72 -6.29 10.89
N PHE A 115 -5.17 -5.20 10.35
CA PHE A 115 -4.41 -4.21 11.11
C PHE A 115 -4.84 -2.80 10.70
N GLU A 116 -4.65 -1.86 11.60
CA GLU A 116 -5.04 -0.47 11.38
C GLU A 116 -3.79 0.42 11.31
N LEU A 117 -3.76 1.33 10.37
CA LEU A 117 -2.82 2.45 10.33
C LEU A 117 -3.49 3.70 10.85
N GLN A 118 -2.74 4.45 11.64
CA GLN A 118 -3.06 5.82 12.03
C GLN A 118 -2.30 6.81 11.15
N GLU A 119 -2.71 8.07 11.18
CA GLU A 119 -1.99 9.13 10.47
C GLU A 119 -0.50 9.15 10.81
N LYS A 120 0.33 9.38 9.80
CA LYS A 120 1.80 9.34 9.90
C LYS A 120 2.40 7.97 10.23
N GLN A 121 1.63 6.90 10.02
CA GLN A 121 2.14 5.53 9.96
C GLN A 121 2.22 5.06 8.51
N PHE A 122 3.03 4.03 8.30
CA PHE A 122 3.16 3.38 6.99
C PHE A 122 3.15 1.85 7.11
N ALA A 123 2.79 1.21 6.01
CA ALA A 123 3.01 -0.21 5.78
C ALA A 123 3.89 -0.41 4.54
N ILE A 124 4.89 -1.29 4.63
CA ILE A 124 5.64 -1.81 3.49
C ILE A 124 5.12 -3.20 3.20
N LEU A 125 4.58 -3.40 2.01
CA LEU A 125 3.97 -4.64 1.56
C LEU A 125 4.80 -5.19 0.40
N PHE A 126 5.39 -6.36 0.62
CA PHE A 126 6.23 -7.06 -0.35
C PHE A 126 5.36 -7.93 -1.28
N PRO A 127 5.91 -8.50 -2.36
CA PRO A 127 5.17 -9.41 -3.25
C PRO A 127 4.50 -10.60 -2.54
N GLU A 128 5.02 -10.98 -1.38
CA GLU A 128 4.50 -12.06 -0.54
C GLU A 128 3.31 -11.64 0.35
N ASP A 129 2.96 -10.36 0.36
CA ASP A 129 1.93 -9.79 1.23
C ASP A 129 0.64 -9.54 0.43
N VAL A 130 -0.29 -10.51 0.47
CA VAL A 130 -1.64 -10.30 -0.09
C VAL A 130 -2.42 -9.39 0.84
N HIS A 131 -2.99 -8.33 0.29
CA HIS A 131 -3.64 -7.28 1.08
C HIS A 131 -4.87 -6.68 0.40
N ALA A 132 -5.76 -6.12 1.21
CA ALA A 132 -6.81 -5.20 0.78
C ALA A 132 -6.79 -3.99 1.70
N ALA A 133 -7.05 -2.83 1.12
CA ALA A 133 -6.91 -1.52 1.73
C ALA A 133 -8.22 -0.73 1.64
N MET A 134 -8.20 0.53 2.07
CA MET A 134 -9.36 1.43 2.06
C MET A 134 -10.54 0.94 2.92
N ILE A 135 -10.28 0.15 3.95
CA ILE A 135 -11.31 -0.25 4.92
C ILE A 135 -11.40 0.82 5.99
N GLY A 136 -12.57 1.44 6.15
CA GLY A 136 -12.79 2.45 7.19
C GLY A 136 -14.11 3.19 7.03
N GLU A 137 -14.41 4.04 7.98
CA GLU A 137 -15.57 4.94 7.94
C GLU A 137 -15.07 6.37 7.67
N GLY A 138 -15.77 7.09 6.78
CA GLY A 138 -15.45 8.45 6.43
C GLY A 138 -14.32 8.59 5.42
N PHE A 139 -13.79 9.79 5.31
CA PHE A 139 -12.82 10.15 4.28
C PHE A 139 -11.41 9.66 4.65
N LEU A 140 -10.79 8.96 3.70
CA LEU A 140 -9.41 8.47 3.79
C LEU A 140 -8.55 9.15 2.72
N LYS A 141 -7.30 9.46 3.08
CA LYS A 141 -6.28 9.90 2.13
C LYS A 141 -4.96 9.21 2.42
N LYS A 142 -4.34 8.65 1.39
CA LYS A 142 -3.05 7.97 1.51
C LYS A 142 -2.17 8.14 0.28
N LEU A 143 -0.89 7.89 0.49
CA LEU A 143 0.13 7.79 -0.54
C LEU A 143 0.51 6.32 -0.72
N VAL A 144 0.59 5.86 -1.95
CA VAL A 144 1.09 4.53 -2.30
C VAL A 144 2.29 4.68 -3.23
N PHE A 145 3.48 4.42 -2.72
CA PHE A 145 4.66 4.34 -3.57
C PHE A 145 4.80 2.93 -4.11
N LYS A 146 4.83 2.80 -5.43
CA LYS A 146 5.17 1.57 -6.15
C LYS A 146 6.68 1.58 -6.40
N VAL A 147 7.38 0.69 -5.71
CA VAL A 147 8.84 0.56 -5.78
C VAL A 147 9.17 -0.67 -6.60
N ARG A 148 9.70 -0.48 -7.80
CA ARG A 148 10.07 -1.55 -8.74
C ARG A 148 11.23 -2.38 -8.20
N ILE A 149 11.11 -3.71 -8.21
CA ILE A 149 12.14 -4.70 -7.86
C ILE A 149 12.70 -5.38 -9.09
#